data_1cd0c1891ebc20508f414966b0470690
#
_entry.id   1cd0c1891ebc20508f414966b0470690
#
_cell.length_a   1.000
_cell.length_b   1.000
_cell.length_c   1.000
_cell.angle_alpha   90.00
_cell.angle_beta   90.00
_cell.angle_gamma   90.00
#
_symmetry.space_group_name_H-M   'P 1'
#
loop_
_entity.id
_entity.type
_entity.pdbx_description
1 polymer ?
#
loop_
_entity_poly.entity_id
_entity_poly.type
_entity_poly.pdbx_seq_one_letter_code
_entity_poly.pdbx_strand_id
1 'polypeptide(L)'
;CIIDCDGLVVPHKFPPEVVGTPGFIAPEVLATKALKVDNPKKNLPQISTDRHALAVLIYTFLLNRHPLDGGKVWDIDDPQKDDDMRYGSKALFIEHPTDKTNRVKADQLAKSQLPQGDPTKQPYTICGPYLKKLFDRAFIDGLHNPSVRPSAAEWEEALVKTCDLVQPCQNSGCEAQWYVFDNTTKPRCPFCGKEYTGQLPILNFYYAPSHGKFISENYRLMVYDKQTLYRWHSNNLVSANEKTSADDKKPVGDFHFHNGQWILINRRLPDMRDVTENKDVPIGGFVPLTDGRQILLDKSQGGRLIVVQLVKN
;
A
#
# COMPACT_ATOMS: atom_id res chain seq x y z
N CYS A 1 11.58 1.86 19.68
CA CYS A 1 11.42 2.47 21.00
C CYS A 1 10.00 2.96 21.15
N ILE A 2 9.26 2.53 22.19
CA ILE A 2 7.95 3.07 22.53
C ILE A 2 8.21 4.22 23.49
N ILE A 3 7.72 5.40 23.17
CA ILE A 3 7.77 6.61 23.98
C ILE A 3 6.34 7.12 24.17
N ASP A 4 6.12 7.91 25.23
CA ASP A 4 4.82 8.51 25.51
C ASP A 4 3.71 7.47 25.71
N CYS A 5 3.82 6.71 26.82
CA CYS A 5 2.88 5.65 27.15
C CYS A 5 1.62 6.14 27.89
N ASP A 6 1.41 7.44 28.02
CA ASP A 6 0.30 8.02 28.79
C ASP A 6 -1.07 7.67 28.18
N GLY A 7 -1.11 7.44 26.87
CA GLY A 7 -2.28 6.97 26.15
C GLY A 7 -2.47 5.44 26.11
N LEU A 8 -1.63 4.66 26.80
CA LEU A 8 -1.72 3.20 26.77
C LEU A 8 -2.97 2.73 27.53
N VAL A 9 -3.86 2.03 26.83
CA VAL A 9 -5.10 1.47 27.37
C VAL A 9 -5.00 -0.03 27.47
N VAL A 10 -5.32 -0.56 28.65
CA VAL A 10 -5.56 -2.01 28.83
C VAL A 10 -7.05 -2.17 29.13
N PRO A 11 -7.84 -2.77 28.23
CA PRO A 11 -9.27 -2.93 28.45
C PRO A 11 -9.58 -3.52 29.81
N HIS A 12 -10.55 -2.94 30.53
CA HIS A 12 -11.02 -3.32 31.89
C HIS A 12 -10.01 -3.16 33.04
N LYS A 13 -8.74 -2.74 32.76
CA LYS A 13 -7.72 -2.53 33.81
C LYS A 13 -7.30 -1.07 33.92
N PHE A 14 -7.05 -0.43 32.80
CA PHE A 14 -6.62 0.97 32.72
C PHE A 14 -7.51 1.70 31.72
N PRO A 15 -8.66 2.26 32.19
CA PRO A 15 -9.49 3.08 31.34
C PRO A 15 -8.73 4.36 30.95
N PRO A 16 -8.89 4.87 29.73
CA PRO A 16 -8.19 6.06 29.27
C PRO A 16 -8.73 7.29 29.97
N GLU A 17 -7.85 8.10 30.53
CA GLU A 17 -8.17 9.48 30.92
C GLU A 17 -8.13 10.42 29.71
N VAL A 18 -7.28 10.08 28.72
CA VAL A 18 -7.14 10.81 27.45
C VAL A 18 -7.66 9.93 26.30
N VAL A 19 -8.52 10.46 25.47
CA VAL A 19 -9.20 9.73 24.39
C VAL A 19 -8.35 9.64 23.12
N GLY A 20 -7.31 10.47 22.97
CA GLY A 20 -6.42 10.52 21.82
C GLY A 20 -6.37 11.89 21.13
N THR A 21 -5.58 12.01 20.08
CA THR A 21 -5.42 13.23 19.29
C THR A 21 -6.65 13.45 18.40
N PRO A 22 -7.26 14.65 18.38
CA PRO A 22 -8.35 14.98 17.47
C PRO A 22 -8.01 14.59 16.01
N GLY A 23 -9.01 14.06 15.29
CA GLY A 23 -8.84 13.55 13.92
C GLY A 23 -8.38 12.09 13.84
N PHE A 24 -7.69 11.57 14.88
CA PHE A 24 -7.27 10.14 14.93
C PHE A 24 -8.20 9.27 15.77
N ILE A 25 -9.08 9.89 16.54
CA ILE A 25 -10.06 9.19 17.38
C ILE A 25 -11.09 8.51 16.48
N ALA A 26 -11.34 7.23 16.72
CA ALA A 26 -12.32 6.47 15.94
C ALA A 26 -13.76 7.01 16.12
N PRO A 27 -14.58 7.00 15.06
CA PRO A 27 -15.94 7.59 15.07
C PRO A 27 -16.83 7.08 16.19
N GLU A 28 -16.78 5.79 16.52
CA GLU A 28 -17.57 5.17 17.60
C GLU A 28 -17.17 5.68 18.99
N VAL A 29 -15.89 6.01 19.19
CA VAL A 29 -15.41 6.59 20.46
C VAL A 29 -15.89 8.01 20.61
N LEU A 30 -15.76 8.83 19.55
CA LEU A 30 -16.28 10.21 19.52
C LEU A 30 -17.79 10.25 19.73
N ALA A 31 -18.54 9.36 19.09
CA ALA A 31 -20.01 9.31 19.22
C ALA A 31 -20.48 9.05 20.66
N THR A 32 -19.62 8.47 21.50
CA THR A 32 -19.94 8.15 22.89
C THR A 32 -19.11 8.92 23.91
N LYS A 33 -18.36 9.95 23.49
CA LYS A 33 -17.42 10.69 24.35
C LYS A 33 -18.08 11.31 25.59
N ALA A 34 -19.32 11.76 25.48
CA ALA A 34 -20.06 12.37 26.57
C ALA A 34 -20.59 11.39 27.62
N LEU A 35 -20.58 10.08 27.34
CA LEU A 35 -20.99 9.06 28.30
C LEU A 35 -19.92 8.86 29.38
N LYS A 36 -20.35 8.59 30.61
CA LYS A 36 -19.46 8.22 31.72
C LYS A 36 -18.72 6.91 31.40
N VAL A 37 -17.53 6.73 31.98
CA VAL A 37 -16.67 5.56 31.72
C VAL A 37 -17.34 4.23 32.10
N ASP A 38 -18.17 4.23 33.15
CA ASP A 38 -18.93 3.07 33.62
C ASP A 38 -20.22 2.78 32.81
N ASN A 39 -20.55 3.66 31.85
CA ASN A 39 -21.73 3.44 31.01
C ASN A 39 -21.48 2.28 30.03
N PRO A 40 -22.33 1.22 30.01
CA PRO A 40 -22.13 0.05 29.16
C PRO A 40 -22.20 0.36 27.64
N LYS A 41 -22.72 1.52 27.25
CA LYS A 41 -22.78 1.98 25.85
C LYS A 41 -21.57 2.81 25.44
N LYS A 42 -20.66 3.12 26.38
CA LYS A 42 -19.46 3.89 26.05
C LYS A 42 -18.45 3.03 25.30
N ASN A 43 -18.05 3.49 24.11
CA ASN A 43 -16.97 2.88 23.39
C ASN A 43 -15.62 3.40 23.92
N LEU A 44 -14.79 2.50 24.39
CA LEU A 44 -13.44 2.81 24.85
C LEU A 44 -12.42 2.47 23.74
N PRO A 45 -11.26 3.13 23.73
CA PRO A 45 -10.16 2.76 22.85
C PRO A 45 -9.78 1.29 22.99
N GLN A 46 -9.51 0.65 21.85
CA GLN A 46 -9.16 -0.76 21.73
C GLN A 46 -8.44 -1.01 20.40
N ILE A 47 -7.99 -2.24 20.13
CA ILE A 47 -7.28 -2.59 18.89
C ILE A 47 -8.01 -2.14 17.63
N SER A 48 -9.34 -2.21 17.59
CA SER A 48 -10.10 -1.75 16.41
C SER A 48 -10.09 -0.23 16.23
N THR A 49 -9.95 0.54 17.31
CA THR A 49 -9.80 2.01 17.23
C THR A 49 -8.38 2.39 16.81
N ASP A 50 -7.36 1.63 17.25
CA ASP A 50 -5.98 1.82 16.81
C ASP A 50 -5.81 1.52 15.31
N ARG A 51 -6.55 0.54 14.78
CA ARG A 51 -6.61 0.28 13.33
C ARG A 51 -7.17 1.47 12.54
N HIS A 52 -8.13 2.20 13.10
CA HIS A 52 -8.60 3.45 12.50
C HIS A 52 -7.51 4.51 12.50
N ALA A 53 -6.89 4.77 13.65
CA ALA A 53 -5.80 5.74 13.80
C ALA A 53 -4.61 5.42 12.86
N LEU A 54 -4.24 4.14 12.74
CA LEU A 54 -3.19 3.69 11.83
C LEU A 54 -3.55 3.99 10.37
N ALA A 55 -4.79 3.72 9.95
CA ALA A 55 -5.23 4.02 8.59
C ALA A 55 -5.20 5.54 8.30
N VAL A 56 -5.64 6.38 9.26
CA VAL A 56 -5.55 7.85 9.16
C VAL A 56 -4.09 8.28 9.03
N LEU A 57 -3.20 7.73 9.87
CA LEU A 57 -1.77 8.05 9.86
C LEU A 57 -1.14 7.72 8.50
N ILE A 58 -1.34 6.50 7.98
CA ILE A 58 -0.78 6.07 6.69
C ILE A 58 -1.32 6.97 5.56
N TYR A 59 -2.61 7.25 5.54
CA TYR A 59 -3.23 8.11 4.53
C TYR A 59 -2.65 9.52 4.56
N THR A 60 -2.58 10.12 5.75
CA THR A 60 -2.07 11.49 5.93
C THR A 60 -0.59 11.58 5.58
N PHE A 61 0.21 10.55 5.94
CA PHE A 61 1.63 10.51 5.60
C PHE A 61 1.87 10.42 4.08
N LEU A 62 1.07 9.63 3.36
CA LEU A 62 1.23 9.45 1.92
C LEU A 62 0.66 10.61 1.08
N LEU A 63 -0.42 11.25 1.53
CA LEU A 63 -1.17 12.23 0.73
C LEU A 63 -1.19 13.63 1.33
N ASN A 64 -0.54 13.84 2.47
CA ASN A 64 -0.43 15.13 3.19
C ASN A 64 -1.79 15.85 3.40
N ARG A 65 -2.86 15.08 3.52
CA ARG A 65 -4.23 15.52 3.83
C ARG A 65 -4.95 14.47 4.65
N HIS A 66 -5.92 14.92 5.47
CA HIS A 66 -6.67 14.02 6.34
C HIS A 66 -7.80 13.31 5.56
N PRO A 67 -8.03 11.99 5.75
CA PRO A 67 -9.00 11.23 4.94
C PRO A 67 -10.46 11.62 5.17
N LEU A 68 -10.79 12.29 6.28
CA LEU A 68 -12.15 12.69 6.63
C LEU A 68 -12.37 14.21 6.60
N ASP A 69 -11.30 14.98 6.46
CA ASP A 69 -11.36 16.45 6.47
C ASP A 69 -11.43 16.99 5.04
N GLY A 70 -12.65 17.15 4.56
CA GLY A 70 -12.94 17.66 3.23
C GLY A 70 -13.78 18.95 3.24
N GLY A 71 -14.43 19.21 2.12
CA GLY A 71 -15.19 20.44 1.92
C GLY A 71 -16.58 20.50 2.57
N LYS A 72 -17.04 19.42 3.20
CA LYS A 72 -18.38 19.34 3.77
C LYS A 72 -18.40 19.94 5.18
N VAL A 73 -19.29 20.90 5.40
CA VAL A 73 -19.57 21.50 6.72
C VAL A 73 -20.88 20.91 7.22
N TRP A 74 -20.88 20.41 8.46
CA TRP A 74 -22.04 19.79 9.09
C TRP A 74 -22.79 20.75 10.02
N ASP A 75 -22.06 21.66 10.68
CA ASP A 75 -22.62 22.71 11.53
C ASP A 75 -21.84 24.00 11.28
N ILE A 76 -22.51 25.03 10.77
CA ILE A 76 -21.90 26.31 10.40
C ILE A 76 -21.72 27.22 11.62
N ASP A 77 -22.53 27.01 12.65
CA ASP A 77 -22.60 27.90 13.81
C ASP A 77 -21.70 27.44 14.96
N ASP A 78 -21.41 26.13 15.02
CA ASP A 78 -20.61 25.53 16.09
C ASP A 78 -19.45 24.67 15.49
N PRO A 79 -18.22 25.23 15.42
CA PRO A 79 -17.07 24.53 14.91
C PRO A 79 -16.72 23.23 15.66
N GLN A 80 -16.92 23.19 16.99
CA GLN A 80 -16.65 21.99 17.79
C GLN A 80 -17.65 20.88 17.45
N LYS A 81 -18.89 21.23 17.26
CA LYS A 81 -19.94 20.30 16.85
C LYS A 81 -19.75 19.84 15.41
N ASP A 82 -19.27 20.72 14.53
CA ASP A 82 -18.88 20.34 13.16
C ASP A 82 -17.77 19.29 13.18
N ASP A 83 -16.71 19.49 13.96
CA ASP A 83 -15.61 18.52 14.11
C ASP A 83 -16.10 17.19 14.72
N ASP A 84 -16.95 17.24 15.74
CA ASP A 84 -17.54 16.03 16.35
C ASP A 84 -18.39 15.22 15.36
N MET A 85 -19.05 15.88 14.43
CA MET A 85 -19.79 15.22 13.36
C MET A 85 -18.85 14.72 12.26
N ARG A 86 -17.88 15.54 11.83
CA ARG A 86 -16.93 15.30 10.74
C ARG A 86 -16.08 14.05 11.00
N TYR A 87 -15.56 13.92 12.22
CA TYR A 87 -14.73 12.77 12.61
C TYR A 87 -15.51 11.66 13.31
N GLY A 88 -16.77 11.90 13.66
CA GLY A 88 -17.65 10.99 14.40
C GLY A 88 -18.81 10.45 13.57
N SER A 89 -20.03 10.73 14.03
CA SER A 89 -21.26 10.10 13.51
C SER A 89 -21.57 10.39 12.05
N LYS A 90 -21.03 11.47 11.49
CA LYS A 90 -21.23 11.89 10.10
C LYS A 90 -19.96 11.78 9.26
N ALA A 91 -18.94 11.13 9.80
CA ALA A 91 -17.67 10.93 9.09
C ALA A 91 -17.90 10.38 7.67
N LEU A 92 -17.23 10.99 6.69
CA LEU A 92 -17.34 10.62 5.28
C LEU A 92 -15.97 10.72 4.62
N PHE A 93 -15.54 9.64 3.99
CA PHE A 93 -14.27 9.59 3.28
C PHE A 93 -14.20 10.61 2.14
N ILE A 94 -13.14 11.42 2.10
CA ILE A 94 -12.97 12.46 1.07
C ILE A 94 -12.85 11.86 -0.35
N GLU A 95 -12.43 10.60 -0.47
CA GLU A 95 -12.30 9.89 -1.75
C GLU A 95 -13.46 8.89 -2.00
N HIS A 96 -14.59 9.05 -1.27
CA HIS A 96 -15.73 8.15 -1.43
C HIS A 96 -16.19 8.09 -2.91
N PRO A 97 -16.40 6.90 -3.51
CA PRO A 97 -16.58 6.77 -4.96
C PRO A 97 -17.90 7.38 -5.48
N THR A 98 -18.96 7.34 -4.68
CA THR A 98 -20.29 7.83 -5.03
C THR A 98 -20.65 9.15 -4.35
N ASP A 99 -20.47 9.28 -3.02
CA ASP A 99 -20.73 10.54 -2.31
C ASP A 99 -19.49 11.45 -2.37
N LYS A 100 -19.57 12.43 -3.26
CA LYS A 100 -18.49 13.39 -3.50
C LYS A 100 -18.65 14.71 -2.70
N THR A 101 -19.62 14.78 -1.80
CA THR A 101 -19.94 16.03 -1.06
C THR A 101 -18.81 16.45 -0.12
N ASN A 102 -17.96 15.49 0.31
CA ASN A 102 -16.81 15.76 1.17
C ASN A 102 -15.47 15.85 0.40
N ARG A 103 -15.47 16.00 -0.91
CA ARG A 103 -14.23 16.17 -1.68
C ARG A 103 -13.46 17.39 -1.21
N VAL A 104 -12.15 17.22 -1.00
CA VAL A 104 -11.25 18.32 -0.67
C VAL A 104 -10.90 19.12 -1.92
N LYS A 105 -10.79 20.44 -1.78
CA LYS A 105 -10.28 21.35 -2.78
C LYS A 105 -8.98 21.98 -2.29
N ALA A 106 -8.08 22.33 -3.19
CA ALA A 106 -6.78 22.89 -2.84
C ALA A 106 -6.87 24.18 -2.01
N ASP A 107 -7.89 25.01 -2.26
CA ASP A 107 -8.16 26.26 -1.53
C ASP A 107 -8.66 26.06 -0.09
N GLN A 108 -9.04 24.84 0.27
CA GLN A 108 -9.49 24.46 1.61
C GLN A 108 -8.35 23.90 2.48
N LEU A 109 -7.19 23.64 1.89
CA LEU A 109 -6.03 23.08 2.60
C LEU A 109 -5.21 24.19 3.27
N ALA A 110 -4.64 23.88 4.43
CA ALA A 110 -3.68 24.76 5.07
C ALA A 110 -2.42 24.91 4.19
N LYS A 111 -1.75 26.07 4.28
CA LYS A 111 -0.52 26.33 3.52
C LYS A 111 0.57 25.28 3.77
N SER A 112 0.63 24.72 4.97
CA SER A 112 1.58 23.65 5.34
C SER A 112 1.30 22.31 4.65
N GLN A 113 0.11 22.12 4.13
CA GLN A 113 -0.28 20.93 3.39
C GLN A 113 -0.01 21.04 1.88
N LEU A 114 0.25 22.25 1.39
CA LEU A 114 0.48 22.54 -0.03
C LEU A 114 1.98 22.49 -0.38
N PRO A 115 2.35 22.07 -1.59
CA PRO A 115 1.48 21.53 -2.64
C PRO A 115 1.15 20.03 -2.50
N GLN A 116 1.72 19.33 -1.51
CA GLN A 116 1.67 17.86 -1.38
C GLN A 116 0.25 17.34 -1.07
N GLY A 117 -0.56 18.10 -0.35
CA GLY A 117 -1.95 17.75 -0.06
C GLY A 117 -2.94 18.05 -1.19
N ASP A 118 -2.53 18.77 -2.23
CA ASP A 118 -3.38 19.15 -3.35
C ASP A 118 -3.85 17.91 -4.15
N PRO A 119 -5.15 17.59 -4.16
CA PRO A 119 -5.66 16.39 -4.84
C PRO A 119 -5.50 16.42 -6.37
N THR A 120 -5.24 17.59 -6.96
CA THR A 120 -4.97 17.71 -8.39
C THR A 120 -3.52 17.38 -8.73
N LYS A 121 -2.59 17.61 -7.80
CA LYS A 121 -1.16 17.29 -7.94
C LYS A 121 -0.84 15.90 -7.39
N GLN A 122 -1.48 15.51 -6.31
CA GLN A 122 -1.37 14.18 -5.71
C GLN A 122 -2.75 13.50 -5.65
N PRO A 123 -3.25 12.99 -6.79
CA PRO A 123 -4.53 12.30 -6.84
C PRO A 123 -4.49 10.99 -6.05
N TYR A 124 -5.63 10.58 -5.51
CA TYR A 124 -5.76 9.33 -4.73
C TYR A 124 -5.26 8.08 -5.48
N THR A 125 -5.29 8.11 -6.81
CA THR A 125 -4.80 7.03 -7.68
C THR A 125 -3.31 6.72 -7.53
N ILE A 126 -2.50 7.67 -7.03
CA ILE A 126 -1.06 7.43 -6.79
C ILE A 126 -0.78 6.37 -5.73
N CYS A 127 -1.75 6.06 -4.86
CA CYS A 127 -1.61 5.01 -3.84
C CYS A 127 -1.55 3.60 -4.44
N GLY A 128 -1.91 3.43 -5.72
CA GLY A 128 -1.95 2.13 -6.38
C GLY A 128 -3.04 1.18 -5.86
N PRO A 129 -3.19 0.00 -6.45
CA PRO A 129 -4.35 -0.86 -6.22
C PRO A 129 -4.39 -1.49 -4.81
N TYR A 130 -3.22 -1.84 -4.25
CA TYR A 130 -3.17 -2.52 -2.96
C TYR A 130 -3.56 -1.59 -1.80
N LEU A 131 -2.98 -0.39 -1.75
CA LEU A 131 -3.29 0.58 -0.70
C LEU A 131 -4.71 1.15 -0.85
N LYS A 132 -5.15 1.45 -2.08
CA LYS A 132 -6.53 1.90 -2.32
C LYS A 132 -7.57 0.92 -1.78
N LYS A 133 -7.38 -0.38 -2.03
CA LYS A 133 -8.27 -1.42 -1.49
C LYS A 133 -8.36 -1.38 0.04
N LEU A 134 -7.25 -1.14 0.73
CA LEU A 134 -7.23 -1.05 2.19
C LEU A 134 -7.82 0.27 2.69
N PHE A 135 -7.56 1.40 2.03
CA PHE A 135 -8.18 2.68 2.37
C PHE A 135 -9.70 2.64 2.16
N ASP A 136 -10.18 2.08 1.06
CA ASP A 136 -11.62 1.91 0.82
C ASP A 136 -12.24 1.05 1.93
N ARG A 137 -11.61 -0.07 2.30
CA ARG A 137 -12.07 -0.90 3.41
C ARG A 137 -12.02 -0.18 4.77
N ALA A 138 -11.00 0.65 5.02
CA ALA A 138 -10.87 1.39 6.28
C ALA A 138 -11.90 2.52 6.42
N PHE A 139 -12.11 3.30 5.35
CA PHE A 139 -12.85 4.56 5.37
C PHE A 139 -14.23 4.52 4.70
N ILE A 140 -14.60 3.38 4.08
CA ILE A 140 -15.95 3.15 3.58
C ILE A 140 -16.59 2.04 4.41
N ASP A 141 -16.09 0.80 4.30
CA ASP A 141 -16.69 -0.34 4.97
C ASP A 141 -16.48 -0.31 6.48
N GLY A 142 -15.27 0.05 6.92
CA GLY A 142 -14.81 0.03 8.31
C GLY A 142 -14.99 1.33 9.08
N LEU A 143 -15.47 2.40 8.43
CA LEU A 143 -15.61 3.70 9.10
C LEU A 143 -16.58 3.62 10.28
N HIS A 144 -17.74 3.00 10.07
CA HIS A 144 -18.76 2.75 11.10
C HIS A 144 -18.92 1.26 11.46
N ASN A 145 -18.05 0.39 10.93
CA ASN A 145 -17.97 -1.03 11.28
C ASN A 145 -16.54 -1.42 11.67
N PRO A 146 -16.14 -1.24 12.93
CA PRO A 146 -14.76 -1.46 13.38
C PRO A 146 -14.19 -2.86 13.10
N SER A 147 -15.05 -3.89 12.98
CA SER A 147 -14.65 -5.29 12.82
C SER A 147 -13.94 -5.59 11.49
N VAL A 148 -14.21 -4.79 10.44
CA VAL A 148 -13.64 -5.02 9.10
C VAL A 148 -12.41 -4.17 8.79
N ARG A 149 -11.96 -3.32 9.73
CA ARG A 149 -10.78 -2.46 9.56
C ARG A 149 -9.52 -3.28 9.31
N PRO A 150 -8.66 -2.87 8.37
CA PRO A 150 -7.40 -3.55 8.10
C PRO A 150 -6.49 -3.63 9.33
N SER A 151 -5.83 -4.75 9.51
CA SER A 151 -4.80 -4.94 10.53
C SER A 151 -3.46 -4.32 10.11
N ALA A 152 -2.54 -4.12 11.06
CA ALA A 152 -1.19 -3.64 10.77
C ALA A 152 -0.43 -4.55 9.79
N ALA A 153 -0.60 -5.87 9.91
CA ALA A 153 0.03 -6.83 9.00
C ALA A 153 -0.47 -6.70 7.55
N GLU A 154 -1.77 -6.44 7.35
CA GLU A 154 -2.32 -6.19 6.01
C GLU A 154 -1.79 -4.89 5.41
N TRP A 155 -1.59 -3.84 6.23
CA TRP A 155 -0.96 -2.61 5.79
C TRP A 155 0.50 -2.82 5.40
N GLU A 156 1.27 -3.56 6.22
CA GLU A 156 2.67 -3.92 5.92
C GLU A 156 2.77 -4.65 4.57
N GLU A 157 1.96 -5.67 4.36
CA GLU A 157 1.92 -6.43 3.11
C GLU A 157 1.55 -5.52 1.91
N ALA A 158 0.54 -4.67 2.05
CA ALA A 158 0.10 -3.76 0.98
C ALA A 158 1.16 -2.71 0.65
N LEU A 159 1.88 -2.19 1.64
CA LEU A 159 2.99 -1.24 1.45
C LEU A 159 4.14 -1.90 0.68
N VAL A 160 4.57 -3.10 1.09
CA VAL A 160 5.61 -3.87 0.38
C VAL A 160 5.22 -4.11 -1.07
N LYS A 161 4.01 -4.65 -1.31
CA LYS A 161 3.50 -4.88 -2.66
C LYS A 161 3.38 -3.59 -3.48
N THR A 162 3.09 -2.46 -2.85
CA THR A 162 3.01 -1.16 -3.54
C THR A 162 4.39 -0.64 -3.93
N CYS A 163 5.42 -0.85 -3.09
CA CYS A 163 6.81 -0.54 -3.45
C CYS A 163 7.25 -1.28 -4.72
N ASP A 164 6.80 -2.53 -4.90
CA ASP A 164 7.13 -3.34 -6.07
C ASP A 164 6.34 -2.95 -7.34
N LEU A 165 5.35 -2.07 -7.22
CA LEU A 165 4.67 -1.44 -8.34
C LEU A 165 5.28 -0.08 -8.75
N VAL A 166 6.34 0.36 -8.10
CA VAL A 166 6.98 1.64 -8.42
C VAL A 166 7.74 1.54 -9.74
N GLN A 167 7.51 2.51 -10.61
CA GLN A 167 8.05 2.61 -11.96
C GLN A 167 8.67 3.99 -12.20
N PRO A 168 9.85 4.10 -12.82
CA PRO A 168 10.39 5.40 -13.21
C PRO A 168 9.57 6.04 -14.33
N CYS A 169 9.34 7.35 -14.22
CA CYS A 169 8.69 8.11 -15.27
C CYS A 169 9.66 8.31 -16.46
N GLN A 170 9.19 8.04 -17.68
CA GLN A 170 10.00 8.24 -18.89
C GLN A 170 10.14 9.72 -19.31
N ASN A 171 9.46 10.65 -18.63
CA ASN A 171 9.64 12.09 -18.81
C ASN A 171 10.69 12.60 -17.82
N SER A 172 11.88 12.96 -18.32
CA SER A 172 12.97 13.50 -17.49
C SER A 172 12.63 14.81 -16.79
N GLY A 173 11.64 15.57 -17.30
CA GLY A 173 11.12 16.79 -16.66
C GLY A 173 10.00 16.55 -15.64
N CYS A 174 9.67 15.30 -15.33
CA CYS A 174 8.65 15.00 -14.32
C CYS A 174 9.21 15.19 -12.90
N GLU A 175 8.66 16.13 -12.14
CA GLU A 175 9.10 16.40 -10.76
C GLU A 175 9.01 15.17 -9.83
N ALA A 176 8.01 14.32 -10.02
CA ALA A 176 7.80 13.13 -9.23
C ALA A 176 8.83 12.02 -9.54
N GLN A 177 9.41 11.99 -10.75
CA GLN A 177 10.36 11.00 -11.26
C GLN A 177 9.89 9.54 -11.21
N TRP A 178 9.13 9.14 -10.20
CA TRP A 178 8.62 7.80 -9.95
C TRP A 178 7.13 7.82 -9.72
N TYR A 179 6.44 6.72 -10.03
CA TYR A 179 5.02 6.56 -9.75
C TYR A 179 4.67 5.10 -9.50
N VAL A 180 3.59 4.87 -8.76
CA VAL A 180 3.03 3.53 -8.58
C VAL A 180 2.20 3.17 -9.81
N PHE A 181 2.52 2.04 -10.41
CA PHE A 181 1.82 1.52 -11.58
C PHE A 181 0.50 0.85 -11.17
N ASP A 182 -0.60 1.20 -11.81
CA ASP A 182 -1.90 0.61 -11.51
C ASP A 182 -2.70 0.12 -12.74
N ASN A 183 -2.32 0.55 -13.94
CA ASN A 183 -3.07 0.28 -15.16
C ASN A 183 -2.22 -0.42 -16.24
N THR A 184 -2.50 -1.71 -16.47
CA THR A 184 -1.80 -2.51 -17.47
C THR A 184 -2.24 -2.22 -18.93
N THR A 185 -3.40 -1.58 -19.11
CA THR A 185 -3.95 -1.30 -20.46
C THR A 185 -3.38 -0.02 -21.05
N LYS A 186 -3.22 1.02 -20.21
CA LYS A 186 -2.67 2.32 -20.60
C LYS A 186 -1.74 2.83 -19.50
N PRO A 187 -0.52 2.29 -19.41
CA PRO A 187 0.44 2.73 -18.41
C PRO A 187 0.84 4.19 -18.67
N ARG A 188 0.53 5.07 -17.71
CA ARG A 188 0.89 6.49 -17.78
C ARG A 188 1.20 7.04 -16.40
N CYS A 189 2.14 7.98 -16.37
CA CYS A 189 2.48 8.68 -15.13
C CYS A 189 1.28 9.51 -14.66
N PRO A 190 0.78 9.33 -13.42
CA PRO A 190 -0.36 10.09 -12.90
C PRO A 190 -0.03 11.56 -12.63
N PHE A 191 1.24 11.92 -12.55
CA PHE A 191 1.70 13.28 -12.26
C PHE A 191 1.83 14.15 -13.50
N CYS A 192 2.50 13.67 -14.56
CA CYS A 192 2.75 14.45 -15.77
C CYS A 192 1.97 13.96 -17.00
N GLY A 193 1.24 12.86 -16.89
CA GLY A 193 0.46 12.29 -17.97
C GLY A 193 1.28 11.58 -19.07
N LYS A 194 2.63 11.47 -18.92
CA LYS A 194 3.46 10.77 -19.90
C LYS A 194 3.05 9.30 -19.98
N GLU A 195 2.68 8.86 -21.17
CA GLU A 195 2.44 7.45 -21.47
C GLU A 195 3.76 6.69 -21.51
N TYR A 196 3.76 5.48 -20.96
CA TYR A 196 4.91 4.58 -21.04
C TYR A 196 5.03 4.04 -22.47
N THR A 197 6.21 4.13 -23.06
CA THR A 197 6.48 3.62 -24.40
C THR A 197 7.47 2.47 -24.34
N GLY A 198 7.24 1.44 -25.16
CA GLY A 198 8.08 0.25 -25.21
C GLY A 198 7.49 -0.94 -24.46
N GLN A 199 8.33 -1.93 -24.19
CA GLN A 199 7.95 -3.15 -23.48
C GLN A 199 8.14 -2.94 -21.97
N LEU A 200 7.10 -3.20 -21.19
CA LEU A 200 7.11 -3.13 -19.73
C LEU A 200 6.86 -4.52 -19.18
N PRO A 201 7.89 -5.20 -18.61
CA PRO A 201 7.69 -6.48 -17.96
C PRO A 201 7.02 -6.32 -16.61
N ILE A 202 6.03 -7.17 -16.37
CA ILE A 202 5.38 -7.36 -15.09
C ILE A 202 5.61 -8.81 -14.68
N LEU A 203 6.11 -9.02 -13.48
CA LEU A 203 6.26 -10.36 -12.92
C LEU A 203 5.07 -10.65 -12.02
N ASN A 204 4.26 -11.61 -12.38
CA ASN A 204 3.15 -12.10 -11.58
C ASN A 204 3.64 -13.28 -10.72
N PHE A 205 3.49 -13.18 -9.39
CA PHE A 205 3.99 -14.17 -8.45
C PHE A 205 2.95 -15.25 -8.14
N TYR A 206 3.46 -16.48 -8.09
CA TYR A 206 2.73 -17.68 -7.72
C TYR A 206 3.53 -18.46 -6.67
N TYR A 207 2.87 -19.08 -5.71
CA TYR A 207 3.50 -20.00 -4.75
C TYR A 207 2.83 -21.38 -4.79
N ALA A 208 3.53 -22.38 -4.32
CA ALA A 208 3.00 -23.73 -4.23
C ALA A 208 2.62 -24.07 -2.78
N PRO A 209 1.33 -24.12 -2.42
CA PRO A 209 0.90 -24.61 -1.10
C PRO A 209 1.11 -26.11 -0.95
N SER A 210 1.19 -26.85 -2.07
CA SER A 210 1.54 -28.26 -2.15
C SER A 210 2.34 -28.51 -3.40
N HIS A 211 3.13 -29.58 -3.41
CA HIS A 211 4.05 -29.89 -4.49
C HIS A 211 3.37 -29.87 -5.87
N GLY A 212 3.90 -29.04 -6.77
CA GLY A 212 3.48 -28.96 -8.17
C GLY A 212 2.20 -28.14 -8.46
N LYS A 213 1.51 -27.62 -7.44
CA LYS A 213 0.32 -26.81 -7.62
C LYS A 213 0.57 -25.35 -7.27
N PHE A 214 0.75 -24.50 -8.29
CA PHE A 214 0.94 -23.06 -8.13
C PHE A 214 -0.39 -22.31 -8.12
N ILE A 215 -0.54 -21.37 -7.16
CA ILE A 215 -1.67 -20.45 -7.07
C ILE A 215 -1.17 -19.00 -7.04
N SER A 216 -1.93 -18.09 -7.62
CA SER A 216 -1.58 -16.67 -7.67
C SER A 216 -1.61 -16.04 -6.27
N GLU A 217 -0.59 -15.26 -5.94
CA GLU A 217 -0.55 -14.47 -4.70
C GLU A 217 -1.20 -13.07 -4.84
N ASN A 218 -1.72 -12.74 -6.02
CA ASN A 218 -2.12 -11.36 -6.32
C ASN A 218 -0.99 -10.37 -5.95
N TYR A 219 0.21 -10.69 -6.38
CA TYR A 219 1.43 -9.93 -6.14
C TYR A 219 2.15 -9.73 -7.45
N ARG A 220 2.59 -8.51 -7.73
CA ARG A 220 3.26 -8.14 -8.98
C ARG A 220 4.47 -7.29 -8.69
N LEU A 221 5.53 -7.49 -9.47
CA LEU A 221 6.72 -6.64 -9.51
C LEU A 221 6.80 -5.98 -10.89
N MET A 222 6.93 -4.67 -10.92
CA MET A 222 7.20 -3.89 -12.13
C MET A 222 8.68 -3.87 -12.38
N VAL A 223 9.12 -4.25 -13.60
CA VAL A 223 10.53 -4.32 -13.92
C VAL A 223 11.01 -3.03 -14.53
N TYR A 224 12.13 -2.50 -14.03
CA TYR A 224 12.89 -1.40 -14.63
C TYR A 224 14.38 -1.73 -14.66
N ASP A 225 15.13 -1.01 -15.51
CA ASP A 225 16.57 -1.28 -15.71
C ASP A 225 17.37 -1.08 -14.41
N LYS A 226 18.25 -2.04 -14.12
CA LYS A 226 19.07 -2.10 -12.90
C LYS A 226 18.30 -2.31 -11.58
N GLN A 227 17.03 -2.69 -11.67
CA GLN A 227 16.28 -3.09 -10.48
C GLN A 227 16.83 -4.40 -9.93
N THR A 228 16.75 -4.53 -8.61
CA THR A 228 17.26 -5.69 -7.87
C THR A 228 16.12 -6.59 -7.42
N LEU A 229 16.31 -7.91 -7.58
CA LEU A 229 15.46 -8.94 -7.00
C LEU A 229 16.07 -9.40 -5.66
N TYR A 230 15.23 -9.52 -4.64
CA TYR A 230 15.61 -9.92 -3.29
C TYR A 230 15.01 -11.27 -2.88
N ARG A 231 15.45 -11.79 -1.72
CA ARG A 231 15.01 -13.09 -1.22
C ARG A 231 13.50 -13.15 -0.98
N TRP A 232 12.89 -12.08 -0.47
CA TRP A 232 11.44 -11.99 -0.28
C TRP A 232 10.62 -12.00 -1.58
N HIS A 233 11.23 -11.77 -2.74
CA HIS A 233 10.59 -12.00 -4.04
C HIS A 233 10.67 -13.46 -4.48
N SER A 234 11.69 -14.21 -4.05
CA SER A 234 11.88 -15.59 -4.45
C SER A 234 11.21 -16.61 -3.54
N ASN A 235 10.88 -16.22 -2.30
CA ASN A 235 10.27 -17.10 -1.30
C ASN A 235 9.26 -16.34 -0.43
N ASN A 236 8.02 -16.84 -0.30
CA ASN A 236 6.93 -16.18 0.43
C ASN A 236 7.03 -16.33 1.96
N LEU A 237 7.93 -17.14 2.47
CA LEU A 237 8.21 -17.24 3.91
C LEU A 237 9.21 -16.19 4.39
N VAL A 238 9.80 -15.42 3.47
CA VAL A 238 10.71 -14.31 3.78
C VAL A 238 9.95 -13.00 3.65
N SER A 239 9.84 -12.27 4.74
CA SER A 239 9.15 -10.96 4.77
C SER A 239 10.13 -9.81 4.55
N ALA A 240 9.70 -8.78 3.80
CA ALA A 240 10.44 -7.53 3.61
C ALA A 240 10.11 -6.54 4.72
N ASN A 241 10.73 -6.66 5.89
CA ASN A 241 10.52 -5.76 7.03
C ASN A 241 11.81 -5.52 7.82
N GLU A 242 11.72 -4.85 8.97
CA GLU A 242 12.87 -4.55 9.81
C GLU A 242 13.57 -5.80 10.37
N LYS A 243 12.85 -6.91 10.51
CA LYS A 243 13.35 -8.20 11.03
C LYS A 243 14.04 -9.05 9.97
N THR A 244 13.98 -8.65 8.68
CA THR A 244 14.66 -9.35 7.58
C THR A 244 16.16 -9.46 7.87
N SER A 245 16.71 -10.65 7.76
CA SER A 245 18.12 -10.91 8.04
C SER A 245 19.05 -10.13 7.10
N ALA A 246 20.27 -9.86 7.53
CA ALA A 246 21.27 -9.22 6.67
C ALA A 246 21.59 -10.02 5.41
N ASP A 247 21.44 -11.34 5.46
CA ASP A 247 21.66 -12.21 4.29
C ASP A 247 20.48 -12.13 3.30
N ASP A 248 19.25 -12.12 3.78
CA ASP A 248 18.05 -11.98 2.96
C ASP A 248 17.91 -10.60 2.31
N LYS A 249 18.59 -9.58 2.86
CA LYS A 249 18.70 -8.22 2.27
C LYS A 249 19.72 -8.14 1.12
N LYS A 250 20.47 -9.21 0.84
CA LYS A 250 21.39 -9.23 -0.30
C LYS A 250 20.65 -9.55 -1.61
N PRO A 251 21.06 -8.91 -2.72
CA PRO A 251 20.50 -9.19 -4.03
C PRO A 251 20.57 -10.67 -4.42
N VAL A 252 19.49 -11.22 -4.95
CA VAL A 252 19.43 -12.58 -5.50
C VAL A 252 19.34 -12.60 -7.02
N GLY A 253 19.00 -11.47 -7.64
CA GLY A 253 18.98 -11.27 -9.10
C GLY A 253 18.95 -9.80 -9.46
N ASP A 254 19.23 -9.47 -10.71
CA ASP A 254 19.15 -8.11 -11.27
C ASP A 254 18.45 -8.14 -12.61
N PHE A 255 17.69 -7.08 -12.88
CA PHE A 255 17.01 -6.86 -14.15
C PHE A 255 17.80 -5.89 -15.03
N HIS A 256 17.93 -6.21 -16.30
CA HIS A 256 18.58 -5.34 -17.28
C HIS A 256 17.82 -5.31 -18.61
N PHE A 257 17.85 -4.14 -19.25
CA PHE A 257 17.44 -4.01 -20.64
C PHE A 257 18.70 -4.01 -21.52
N HIS A 258 18.89 -5.09 -22.27
CA HIS A 258 20.08 -5.28 -23.09
C HIS A 258 19.72 -5.74 -24.51
N ASN A 259 20.29 -5.09 -25.52
CA ASN A 259 20.05 -5.40 -26.93
C ASN A 259 18.57 -5.50 -27.32
N GLY A 260 17.74 -4.60 -26.80
CA GLY A 260 16.30 -4.58 -27.10
C GLY A 260 15.47 -5.62 -26.33
N GLN A 261 16.06 -6.34 -25.38
CA GLN A 261 15.41 -7.38 -24.61
C GLN A 261 15.61 -7.20 -23.11
N TRP A 262 14.56 -7.48 -22.34
CA TRP A 262 14.63 -7.57 -20.89
C TRP A 262 15.19 -8.93 -20.45
N ILE A 263 16.11 -8.92 -19.50
CA ILE A 263 16.71 -10.14 -18.91
C ILE A 263 16.69 -10.06 -17.39
N LEU A 264 16.56 -11.23 -16.74
CA LEU A 264 16.81 -11.44 -15.32
C LEU A 264 18.12 -12.21 -15.17
N ILE A 265 19.11 -11.63 -14.51
CA ILE A 265 20.39 -12.28 -14.19
C ILE A 265 20.27 -12.94 -12.83
N ASN A 266 20.61 -14.22 -12.73
CA ASN A 266 20.67 -14.96 -11.48
C ASN A 266 21.96 -14.61 -10.72
N ARG A 267 21.85 -14.02 -9.51
CA ARG A 267 23.00 -13.70 -8.66
C ARG A 267 23.28 -14.73 -7.58
N ARG A 268 22.21 -15.34 -6.99
CA ARG A 268 22.36 -16.17 -5.79
C ARG A 268 21.30 -17.27 -5.64
N LEU A 269 20.49 -17.56 -6.65
CA LEU A 269 19.43 -18.57 -6.61
C LEU A 269 19.95 -19.89 -7.18
N PRO A 270 20.32 -20.89 -6.34
CA PRO A 270 20.93 -22.15 -6.82
C PRO A 270 19.92 -23.00 -7.60
N ASP A 271 18.64 -22.88 -7.31
CA ASP A 271 17.56 -23.68 -7.88
C ASP A 271 16.75 -22.97 -8.95
N MET A 272 17.22 -21.81 -9.44
CA MET A 272 16.50 -21.06 -10.46
C MET A 272 16.37 -21.85 -11.75
N ARG A 273 15.16 -21.92 -12.29
CA ARG A 273 14.86 -22.70 -13.50
C ARG A 273 13.94 -21.93 -14.43
N ASP A 274 14.28 -21.87 -15.69
CA ASP A 274 13.38 -21.52 -16.78
C ASP A 274 12.45 -22.71 -17.05
N VAL A 275 11.22 -22.60 -16.58
CA VAL A 275 10.22 -23.68 -16.71
C VAL A 275 9.74 -23.80 -18.15
N THR A 276 9.64 -22.69 -18.86
CA THR A 276 9.20 -22.64 -20.27
C THR A 276 10.17 -23.43 -21.18
N GLU A 277 11.48 -23.21 -21.01
CA GLU A 277 12.52 -23.90 -21.79
C GLU A 277 13.00 -25.19 -21.12
N ASN A 278 12.47 -25.52 -19.95
CA ASN A 278 12.87 -26.68 -19.16
C ASN A 278 14.39 -26.72 -18.86
N LYS A 279 14.99 -25.57 -18.54
CA LYS A 279 16.44 -25.38 -18.40
C LYS A 279 16.80 -24.74 -17.06
N ASP A 280 17.81 -25.27 -16.38
CA ASP A 280 18.34 -24.65 -15.16
C ASP A 280 19.11 -23.36 -15.53
N VAL A 281 18.98 -22.34 -14.66
CA VAL A 281 19.65 -21.04 -14.81
C VAL A 281 20.71 -20.94 -13.72
N PRO A 282 21.99 -21.24 -14.01
CA PRO A 282 23.04 -21.21 -13.01
C PRO A 282 23.29 -19.80 -12.47
N ILE A 283 23.95 -19.70 -11.32
CA ILE A 283 24.43 -18.42 -10.78
C ILE A 283 25.37 -17.80 -11.82
N GLY A 284 25.13 -16.50 -12.12
CA GLY A 284 25.78 -15.76 -13.20
C GLY A 284 25.10 -15.92 -14.58
N GLY A 285 24.20 -16.90 -14.73
CA GLY A 285 23.37 -17.06 -15.92
C GLY A 285 22.21 -16.04 -15.97
N PHE A 286 21.52 -15.99 -17.10
CA PHE A 286 20.37 -15.11 -17.28
C PHE A 286 19.23 -15.82 -18.00
N VAL A 287 18.03 -15.26 -17.85
CA VAL A 287 16.82 -15.67 -18.58
C VAL A 287 16.14 -14.44 -19.19
N PRO A 288 15.75 -14.50 -20.48
CA PRO A 288 15.02 -13.41 -21.10
C PRO A 288 13.59 -13.35 -20.57
N LEU A 289 13.07 -12.12 -20.36
CA LEU A 289 11.71 -11.86 -19.91
C LEU A 289 10.80 -11.71 -21.13
N THR A 290 10.34 -12.82 -21.68
CA THR A 290 9.37 -12.82 -22.79
C THR A 290 7.95 -13.04 -22.25
N ASP A 291 6.94 -12.59 -22.99
CA ASP A 291 5.55 -12.73 -22.57
C ASP A 291 5.16 -14.19 -22.33
N GLY A 292 4.49 -14.46 -21.23
CA GLY A 292 4.10 -15.82 -20.81
C GLY A 292 5.21 -16.69 -20.24
N ARG A 293 6.48 -16.23 -20.24
CA ARG A 293 7.59 -17.04 -19.70
C ARG A 293 7.42 -17.32 -18.23
N GLN A 294 7.64 -18.58 -17.85
CA GLN A 294 7.54 -19.07 -16.48
C GLN A 294 8.94 -19.36 -15.92
N ILE A 295 9.25 -18.79 -14.78
CA ILE A 295 10.56 -18.92 -14.13
C ILE A 295 10.33 -19.33 -12.66
N LEU A 296 10.82 -20.51 -12.29
CA LEU A 296 10.87 -20.92 -10.90
C LEU A 296 12.09 -20.28 -10.25
N LEU A 297 11.88 -19.50 -9.20
CA LEU A 297 12.96 -18.80 -8.49
C LEU A 297 13.59 -19.66 -7.39
N ASP A 298 12.80 -20.49 -6.72
CA ASP A 298 13.22 -21.29 -5.58
C ASP A 298 12.39 -22.58 -5.52
N LYS A 299 13.02 -23.73 -5.30
CA LYS A 299 12.37 -25.06 -5.16
C LYS A 299 12.03 -25.40 -3.71
N SER A 300 12.55 -24.63 -2.74
CA SER A 300 12.30 -24.88 -1.32
C SER A 300 10.85 -24.56 -0.93
N GLN A 301 10.46 -24.94 0.28
CA GLN A 301 9.15 -24.58 0.82
C GLN A 301 8.95 -23.06 0.78
N GLY A 302 7.82 -22.62 0.29
CA GLY A 302 7.52 -21.19 0.09
C GLY A 302 8.14 -20.59 -1.18
N GLY A 303 8.89 -21.38 -1.95
CA GLY A 303 9.49 -20.93 -3.20
C GLY A 303 8.47 -20.49 -4.24
N ARG A 304 8.81 -19.43 -4.99
CA ARG A 304 7.93 -18.79 -5.95
C ARG A 304 8.25 -19.13 -7.39
N LEU A 305 7.18 -19.24 -8.16
CA LEU A 305 7.19 -19.18 -9.61
C LEU A 305 6.75 -17.77 -10.04
N ILE A 306 7.40 -17.22 -11.05
CA ILE A 306 6.93 -16.00 -11.71
C ILE A 306 6.45 -16.31 -13.13
N VAL A 307 5.38 -15.62 -13.53
CA VAL A 307 4.92 -15.59 -14.91
C VAL A 307 5.08 -14.17 -15.43
N VAL A 308 5.85 -14.04 -16.51
CA VAL A 308 6.13 -12.75 -17.14
C VAL A 308 4.93 -12.32 -17.98
N GLN A 309 4.51 -11.07 -17.82
CA GLN A 309 3.54 -10.38 -18.67
C GLN A 309 4.25 -9.18 -19.30
N LEU A 310 4.22 -9.07 -20.62
CA LEU A 310 4.73 -7.88 -21.31
C LEU A 310 3.57 -6.97 -21.67
N VAL A 311 3.52 -5.79 -21.06
CA VAL A 311 2.65 -4.71 -21.50
C VAL A 311 3.35 -4.00 -22.66
N LYS A 312 2.65 -3.86 -23.79
CA LYS A 312 3.11 -3.16 -24.99
C LYS A 312 2.17 -1.99 -25.23
N ASN A 313 2.73 -0.82 -25.43
CA ASN A 313 2.04 0.38 -25.90
C ASN A 313 2.56 0.77 -27.27
#